data_0b25c7f9b625c4a26632c412dc808c8c
#
_entry.id   0b25c7f9b625c4a26632c412dc808c8c
#
_cell.length_a   1.000
_cell.length_b   1.000
_cell.length_c   1.000
_cell.angle_alpha   90.00
_cell.angle_beta   90.00
_cell.angle_gamma   90.00
#
_symmetry.space_group_name_H-M   'P 1'
#
loop_
_entity.id
_entity.type
_entity.pdbx_description
1 polymer ?
#
loop_
_entity_poly.entity_id
_entity_poly.type
_entity_poly.pdbx_seq_one_letter_code
_entity_poly.pdbx_strand_id
1 'polypeptide(L)'
;MTFFEFCEKYNLELISKGEDREIEGGFAGDLHSWAMANAHENFAWFTIMGNINTVAVASLNDVAGVVLCQNSPMNQQTLEKAQEEGINLAKTKLPIFDIAAMLYNEMNR
;
A
#
# COMPACT_ATOMS: atom_id res chain seq x y z
N MET A 1 1.42 14.83 -1.41
CA MET A 1 2.34 13.97 -0.62
C MET A 1 2.62 12.70 -1.39
N THR A 2 3.90 12.39 -1.57
CA THR A 2 4.28 11.14 -2.24
C THR A 2 4.19 9.95 -1.27
N PHE A 3 4.19 8.75 -1.82
CA PHE A 3 4.14 7.54 -1.01
C PHE A 3 5.34 7.46 -0.05
N PHE A 4 6.54 7.79 -0.52
CA PHE A 4 7.73 7.75 0.34
C PHE A 4 7.67 8.82 1.43
N GLU A 5 7.16 10.01 1.12
CA GLU A 5 6.95 11.05 2.14
C GLU A 5 5.96 10.61 3.20
N PHE A 6 4.89 9.93 2.80
CA PHE A 6 3.91 9.39 3.73
C PHE A 6 4.54 8.34 4.64
N CYS A 7 5.33 7.43 4.07
CA CYS A 7 6.03 6.41 4.85
C CYS A 7 6.97 7.05 5.87
N GLU A 8 7.72 8.07 5.46
CA GLU A 8 8.65 8.74 6.35
C GLU A 8 7.93 9.46 7.48
N LYS A 9 6.88 10.20 7.16
CA LYS A 9 6.15 11.00 8.15
C LYS A 9 5.50 10.15 9.23
N TYR A 10 4.97 8.99 8.86
CA TYR A 10 4.22 8.12 9.78
C TYR A 10 4.99 6.87 10.18
N ASN A 11 6.28 6.84 9.93
CA ASN A 11 7.19 5.74 10.35
C ASN A 11 6.77 4.38 9.81
N LEU A 12 6.34 4.32 8.55
CA LEU A 12 6.07 3.05 7.89
C LEU A 12 7.39 2.44 7.44
N GLU A 13 7.52 1.14 7.61
CA GLU A 13 8.71 0.42 7.16
C GLU A 13 8.55 0.06 5.68
N LEU A 14 9.32 0.71 4.82
CA LEU A 14 9.27 0.46 3.37
C LEU A 14 10.07 -0.80 3.07
N ILE A 15 9.40 -1.91 2.75
CA ILE A 15 10.03 -3.22 2.55
C ILE A 15 10.22 -3.60 1.08
N SER A 16 9.54 -2.94 0.16
CA SER A 16 9.79 -3.03 -1.27
C SER A 16 9.68 -1.64 -1.85
N LYS A 17 10.59 -1.30 -2.75
CA LYS A 17 10.72 0.07 -3.23
C LYS A 17 10.85 0.10 -4.74
N GLY A 18 9.91 0.74 -5.38
CA GLY A 18 9.94 1.05 -6.80
C GLY A 18 10.04 2.56 -7.00
N GLU A 19 9.31 3.08 -7.97
CA GLU A 19 9.26 4.51 -8.25
C GLU A 19 8.37 5.21 -7.22
N ASP A 20 8.82 6.34 -6.70
CA ASP A 20 8.00 7.16 -5.79
C ASP A 20 6.91 7.86 -6.59
N ARG A 21 5.70 7.88 -6.04
CA ARG A 21 4.54 8.45 -6.72
C ARG A 21 3.74 9.34 -5.80
N GLU A 22 3.16 10.39 -6.37
CA GLU A 22 2.20 11.23 -5.67
C GLU A 22 0.96 10.43 -5.35
N ILE A 23 0.50 10.44 -4.08
CA ILE A 23 -0.71 9.72 -3.69
C ILE A 23 -1.92 10.56 -4.11
N GLU A 24 -2.78 9.98 -4.94
CA GLU A 24 -3.96 10.67 -5.47
C GLU A 24 -5.26 10.24 -4.81
N GLY A 25 -5.21 9.24 -3.95
CA GLY A 25 -6.36 8.75 -3.21
C GLY A 25 -5.99 7.54 -2.38
N GLY A 26 -6.99 6.92 -1.77
CA GLY A 26 -6.75 5.75 -0.93
C GLY A 26 -7.87 4.74 -1.06
N PHE A 27 -7.52 3.48 -0.85
CA PHE A 27 -8.46 2.38 -0.75
C PHE A 27 -8.09 1.54 0.47
N ALA A 28 -9.06 1.20 1.29
CA ALA A 28 -8.86 0.37 2.48
C ALA A 28 -9.76 -0.86 2.38
N GLY A 29 -9.17 -2.04 2.34
CA GLY A 29 -9.93 -3.27 2.25
C GLY A 29 -9.08 -4.44 1.82
N ASP A 30 -9.61 -5.65 2.09
CA ASP A 30 -8.87 -6.90 1.92
C ASP A 30 -9.38 -7.80 0.81
N LEU A 31 -10.53 -7.48 0.25
CA LEU A 31 -11.11 -8.29 -0.82
C LEU A 31 -10.49 -7.88 -2.15
N HIS A 32 -9.72 -8.78 -2.74
CA HIS A 32 -8.95 -8.47 -3.96
C HIS A 32 -9.82 -8.05 -5.13
N SER A 33 -10.97 -8.69 -5.32
CA SER A 33 -11.87 -8.30 -6.40
C SER A 33 -12.41 -6.87 -6.22
N TRP A 34 -12.63 -6.46 -4.98
CA TRP A 34 -13.08 -5.11 -4.67
C TRP A 34 -11.95 -4.10 -4.88
N ALA A 35 -10.73 -4.47 -4.47
CA ALA A 35 -9.55 -3.63 -4.69
C ALA A 35 -9.29 -3.45 -6.19
N MET A 36 -9.44 -4.51 -6.97
CA MET A 36 -9.25 -4.43 -8.42
C MET A 36 -10.16 -3.37 -9.05
N ALA A 37 -11.38 -3.23 -8.53
CA ALA A 37 -12.34 -2.27 -9.06
C ALA A 37 -12.15 -0.84 -8.49
N ASN A 38 -11.57 -0.70 -7.29
CA ASN A 38 -11.61 0.56 -6.54
C ASN A 38 -10.27 1.11 -6.09
N ALA A 39 -9.21 0.33 -6.11
CA ALA A 39 -7.86 0.82 -5.82
C ALA A 39 -7.26 1.32 -7.14
N HIS A 40 -7.46 2.60 -7.41
CA HIS A 40 -7.10 3.18 -8.71
C HIS A 40 -5.62 3.55 -8.82
N GLU A 41 -5.23 3.97 -10.00
CA GLU A 41 -3.86 4.43 -10.27
C GLU A 41 -3.43 5.49 -9.26
N ASN A 42 -2.23 5.35 -8.74
CA ASN A 42 -1.63 6.26 -7.74
C ASN A 42 -2.37 6.33 -6.40
N PHE A 43 -3.25 5.37 -6.11
CA PHE A 43 -3.84 5.27 -4.78
C PHE A 43 -2.87 4.59 -3.81
N ALA A 44 -3.00 4.88 -2.52
CA ALA A 44 -2.41 4.07 -1.45
C ALA A 44 -3.45 3.02 -1.06
N TRP A 45 -3.05 1.75 -1.05
CA TRP A 45 -3.93 0.64 -0.71
C TRP A 45 -3.58 0.09 0.66
N PHE A 46 -4.50 0.20 1.61
CA PHE A 46 -4.33 -0.27 2.98
C PHE A 46 -5.01 -1.62 3.15
N THR A 47 -4.26 -2.64 3.58
CA THR A 47 -4.77 -4.00 3.68
C THR A 47 -4.01 -4.80 4.73
N ILE A 48 -4.59 -5.92 5.17
CA ILE A 48 -3.88 -6.90 5.98
C ILE A 48 -3.52 -8.16 5.17
N MET A 49 -3.85 -8.19 3.89
CA MET A 49 -3.62 -9.35 3.03
C MET A 49 -2.32 -9.21 2.26
N GLY A 50 -1.23 -9.69 2.86
CA GLY A 50 0.09 -9.64 2.25
C GLY A 50 0.41 -10.90 1.44
N ASN A 51 -0.33 -11.18 0.39
CA ASN A 51 -0.10 -12.35 -0.44
C ASN A 51 0.16 -11.98 -1.90
N ILE A 52 0.45 -13.00 -2.71
CA ILE A 52 0.84 -12.79 -4.11
C ILE A 52 -0.28 -12.10 -4.93
N ASN A 53 -1.54 -12.34 -4.58
CA ASN A 53 -2.66 -11.71 -5.27
C ASN A 53 -2.71 -10.19 -5.00
N THR A 54 -2.30 -9.78 -3.81
CA THR A 54 -2.19 -8.34 -3.49
C THR A 54 -1.18 -7.67 -4.42
N VAL A 55 -0.02 -8.29 -4.60
CA VAL A 55 1.02 -7.78 -5.50
C VAL A 55 0.51 -7.73 -6.93
N ALA A 56 -0.19 -8.76 -7.38
CA ALA A 56 -0.73 -8.82 -8.74
C ALA A 56 -1.73 -7.69 -9.01
N VAL A 57 -2.66 -7.45 -8.08
CA VAL A 57 -3.65 -6.38 -8.22
C VAL A 57 -2.97 -5.01 -8.16
N ALA A 58 -2.03 -4.83 -7.23
CA ALA A 58 -1.28 -3.57 -7.11
C ALA A 58 -0.55 -3.22 -8.41
N SER A 59 0.07 -4.22 -9.04
CA SER A 59 0.76 -4.05 -10.30
C SER A 59 -0.20 -3.72 -11.44
N LEU A 60 -1.30 -4.47 -11.53
CA LEU A 60 -2.29 -4.27 -12.58
C LEU A 60 -2.92 -2.88 -12.52
N ASN A 61 -3.24 -2.42 -11.32
CA ASN A 61 -3.92 -1.14 -11.12
C ASN A 61 -2.96 0.03 -10.99
N ASP A 62 -1.66 -0.23 -10.95
CA ASP A 62 -0.62 0.79 -10.89
C ASP A 62 -0.79 1.72 -9.68
N VAL A 63 -1.02 1.13 -8.51
CA VAL A 63 -1.18 1.91 -7.28
C VAL A 63 0.14 2.58 -6.87
N ALA A 64 0.06 3.64 -6.07
CA ALA A 64 1.24 4.32 -5.56
C ALA A 64 2.03 3.43 -4.61
N GLY A 65 1.33 2.62 -3.84
CA GLY A 65 1.94 1.67 -2.93
C GLY A 65 0.89 0.94 -2.11
N VAL A 66 1.33 -0.15 -1.48
CA VAL A 66 0.49 -0.97 -0.59
C VAL A 66 1.02 -0.80 0.83
N VAL A 67 0.12 -0.61 1.77
CA VAL A 67 0.46 -0.53 3.20
C VAL A 67 -0.14 -1.75 3.90
N LEU A 68 0.72 -2.63 4.39
CA LEU A 68 0.32 -3.79 5.19
C LEU A 68 0.19 -3.37 6.64
N CYS A 69 -1.02 -3.50 7.16
CA CYS A 69 -1.37 -3.01 8.49
C CYS A 69 -1.36 -4.11 9.54
N GLN A 70 -1.29 -3.72 10.82
CA GLN A 70 -1.33 -4.62 11.98
C GLN A 70 -0.24 -5.70 11.98
N ASN A 71 0.96 -5.35 11.47
CA ASN A 71 2.07 -6.29 11.36
C ASN A 71 1.71 -7.57 10.59
N SER A 72 0.83 -7.46 9.59
CA SER A 72 0.43 -8.62 8.79
C SER A 72 1.65 -9.30 8.17
N PRO A 73 1.70 -10.63 8.19
CA PRO A 73 2.85 -11.33 7.64
C PRO A 73 2.89 -11.31 6.13
N MET A 74 4.08 -11.39 5.58
CA MET A 74 4.29 -11.54 4.15
C MET A 74 5.42 -12.55 3.97
N ASN A 75 5.22 -13.55 3.09
CA ASN A 75 6.28 -14.51 2.85
C ASN A 75 7.32 -13.95 1.87
N GLN A 76 8.48 -14.59 1.85
CA GLN A 76 9.62 -14.14 1.04
C GLN A 76 9.29 -14.13 -0.44
N GLN A 77 8.55 -15.11 -0.92
CA GLN A 77 8.17 -15.21 -2.33
C GLN A 77 7.33 -14.01 -2.78
N THR A 78 6.38 -13.58 -1.95
CA THR A 78 5.55 -12.42 -2.24
C THR A 78 6.39 -11.14 -2.26
N LEU A 79 7.31 -11.01 -1.31
CA LEU A 79 8.20 -9.85 -1.25
C LEU A 79 9.08 -9.78 -2.50
N GLU A 80 9.65 -10.91 -2.92
CA GLU A 80 10.46 -10.96 -4.14
C GLU A 80 9.66 -10.54 -5.36
N LYS A 81 8.41 -10.98 -5.45
CA LYS A 81 7.53 -10.60 -6.56
C LYS A 81 7.24 -9.10 -6.55
N ALA A 82 7.01 -8.53 -5.38
CA ALA A 82 6.80 -7.08 -5.26
C ALA A 82 8.02 -6.32 -5.75
N GLN A 83 9.22 -6.77 -5.39
CA GLN A 83 10.46 -6.14 -5.83
C GLN A 83 10.66 -6.26 -7.33
N GLU A 84 10.37 -7.42 -7.90
CA GLU A 84 10.45 -7.63 -9.35
C GLU A 84 9.52 -6.68 -10.12
N GLU A 85 8.31 -6.51 -9.61
CA GLU A 85 7.30 -5.67 -10.26
C GLU A 85 7.46 -4.18 -9.95
N GLY A 86 8.42 -3.83 -9.08
CA GLY A 86 8.62 -2.44 -8.69
C GLY A 86 7.49 -1.86 -7.87
N ILE A 87 6.83 -2.69 -7.07
CA ILE A 87 5.71 -2.27 -6.22
C ILE A 87 6.25 -1.69 -4.92
N ASN A 88 5.77 -0.51 -4.55
CA ASN A 88 6.06 0.08 -3.24
C ASN A 88 5.22 -0.63 -2.20
N LEU A 89 5.88 -1.16 -1.16
CA LEU A 89 5.23 -1.95 -0.13
C LEU A 89 5.78 -1.53 1.22
N ALA A 90 4.89 -1.11 2.10
CA ALA A 90 5.26 -0.65 3.43
C ALA A 90 4.50 -1.42 4.49
N LYS A 91 5.05 -1.48 5.70
CA LYS A 91 4.42 -2.15 6.84
C LYS A 91 4.22 -1.17 7.99
N THR A 92 3.16 -1.40 8.74
CA THR A 92 2.90 -0.66 9.97
C THR A 92 2.22 -1.56 11.01
N LYS A 93 2.42 -1.23 12.29
CA LYS A 93 1.70 -1.89 13.38
C LYS A 93 0.28 -1.38 13.52
N LEU A 94 -0.01 -0.21 12.96
CA LEU A 94 -1.31 0.45 13.14
C LEU A 94 -2.43 -0.30 12.43
N PRO A 95 -3.65 -0.23 12.99
CA PRO A 95 -4.84 -0.75 12.28
C PRO A 95 -5.09 0.03 10.99
N ILE A 96 -5.80 -0.62 10.07
CA ILE A 96 -6.17 0.01 8.78
C ILE A 96 -6.86 1.36 9.02
N PHE A 97 -7.80 1.40 9.96
CA PHE A 97 -8.58 2.61 10.25
C PHE A 97 -7.66 3.79 10.59
N ASP A 98 -6.68 3.55 11.46
CA ASP A 98 -5.81 4.62 11.95
C ASP A 98 -4.92 5.19 10.84
N ILE A 99 -4.21 4.32 10.12
CA ILE A 99 -3.27 4.79 9.10
C ILE A 99 -4.00 5.36 7.89
N ALA A 100 -5.15 4.78 7.51
CA ALA A 100 -5.96 5.32 6.43
C ALA A 100 -6.50 6.70 6.79
N ALA A 101 -6.91 6.91 8.05
CA ALA A 101 -7.39 8.21 8.51
C ALA A 101 -6.26 9.26 8.48
N MET A 102 -5.04 8.85 8.78
CA MET A 102 -3.88 9.76 8.68
C MET A 102 -3.68 10.25 7.25
N LEU A 103 -3.78 9.35 6.27
CA LEU A 103 -3.70 9.76 4.87
C LEU A 103 -4.88 10.66 4.49
N TYR A 104 -6.08 10.28 4.90
CA TYR A 104 -7.27 11.07 4.59
C TYR A 104 -7.10 12.52 5.10
N ASN A 105 -6.61 12.68 6.31
CA ASN A 105 -6.36 14.00 6.88
C ASN A 105 -5.30 14.78 6.11
N GLU A 106 -4.24 14.11 5.63
CA GLU A 106 -3.22 14.75 4.82
C GLU A 106 -3.80 15.29 3.52
N MET A 107 -4.72 14.55 2.91
CA MET A 107 -5.29 14.90 1.61
C MET A 107 -6.40 15.94 1.70
N ASN A 108 -6.98 16.12 2.87
CA ASN A 108 -8.14 17.01 3.06
C ASN A 108 -7.85 18.18 4.01
N ARG A 109 -6.61 18.61 4.05
CA ARG A 109 -6.22 19.78 4.81
C ARG A 109 -6.73 21.07 4.19
#